data_352fd50467a2145e1bada810764e2347
#
_entry.id   352fd50467a2145e1bada810764e2347
#
_cell.length_a   1.000
_cell.length_b   1.000
_cell.length_c   1.000
_cell.angle_alpha   90.00
_cell.angle_beta   90.00
_cell.angle_gamma   90.00
#
_symmetry.space_group_name_H-M   'P 1'
#
loop_
_entity.id
_entity.type
_entity.pdbx_description
1 polymer ?
#
loop_
_entity_poly.entity_id
_entity_poly.type
_entity_poly.pdbx_seq_one_letter_code
_entity_poly.pdbx_strand_id
1 'polypeptide(L)'
;STRKESSAASDVYKRQGKVVITDNQTSGKGTHGKQWISTPYKDLTFSIILGSNNNFGQKLINECCLVMVHVLSLYGMKASIKSPNDIYINNKKIVGILLSNIQSRGLENKTYQALSIGMNVNSAIDIKTIDVGAKVSSTSVLLELGKEVDREALLKLIIENIDPAIQKQECL
;
A
#
# COMPACT_ATOMS: atom_id res chain seq x y z
N SER A 1 7.58 -15.71 17.57
CA SER A 1 8.19 -14.70 18.43
C SER A 1 7.21 -13.55 18.57
N THR A 2 6.53 -13.52 19.72
CA THR A 2 5.60 -12.48 20.14
C THR A 2 6.37 -11.19 20.39
N ARG A 3 6.29 -10.22 19.50
CA ARG A 3 6.75 -8.88 19.79
C ARG A 3 5.71 -8.19 20.66
N LYS A 4 6.08 -7.92 21.91
CA LYS A 4 5.30 -7.17 22.88
C LYS A 4 4.79 -5.86 22.28
N GLU A 5 3.48 -5.64 22.36
CA GLU A 5 2.87 -4.33 22.21
C GLU A 5 3.36 -3.45 23.35
N SER A 6 4.45 -2.70 23.13
CA SER A 6 4.93 -1.73 24.09
C SER A 6 4.34 -0.37 23.77
N SER A 7 3.62 0.19 24.72
CA SER A 7 3.24 1.61 24.92
C SER A 7 3.24 2.48 23.65
N ALA A 8 2.16 2.35 22.91
CA ALA A 8 2.03 2.92 21.55
C ALA A 8 1.97 4.46 21.47
N ALA A 9 1.81 5.18 22.57
CA ALA A 9 1.52 6.60 22.55
C ALA A 9 2.76 7.50 22.46
N SER A 10 3.87 7.15 23.10
CA SER A 10 5.12 7.95 23.03
C SER A 10 5.91 7.69 21.75
N ASP A 11 5.65 6.57 21.09
CA ASP A 11 6.36 6.13 19.90
C ASP A 11 5.79 6.69 18.59
N VAL A 12 4.54 7.15 18.55
CA VAL A 12 3.91 7.64 17.32
C VAL A 12 4.52 8.96 16.88
N TYR A 13 4.90 9.84 17.81
CA TYR A 13 5.58 11.11 17.48
C TYR A 13 6.97 10.90 16.85
N LYS A 14 7.62 9.78 17.15
CA LYS A 14 8.91 9.38 16.55
C LYS A 14 8.75 8.59 15.24
N ARG A 15 7.52 8.42 14.73
CA ARG A 15 7.20 7.46 13.65
C ARG A 15 6.84 8.09 12.30
N GLN A 16 6.84 9.42 12.18
CA GLN A 16 6.65 10.08 10.89
C GLN A 16 7.70 9.58 9.88
N GLY A 17 7.26 9.21 8.68
CA GLY A 17 8.12 8.61 7.66
C GLY A 17 8.48 7.14 7.87
N LYS A 18 7.96 6.47 8.92
CA LYS A 18 8.21 5.04 9.14
C LYS A 18 7.35 4.17 8.25
N VAL A 19 7.99 3.15 7.69
CA VAL A 19 7.33 2.10 6.92
C VAL A 19 7.05 0.92 7.84
N VAL A 20 5.79 0.49 7.87
CA VAL A 20 5.33 -0.71 8.56
C VAL A 20 4.98 -1.74 7.51
N ILE A 21 5.64 -2.87 7.53
CA ILE A 21 5.42 -3.99 6.60
C ILE A 21 4.90 -5.21 7.33
N THR A 22 4.07 -6.01 6.68
CA THR A 22 3.64 -7.32 7.17
C THR A 22 3.76 -8.37 6.09
N ASP A 23 4.27 -9.54 6.47
CA ASP A 23 4.33 -10.72 5.60
C ASP A 23 3.01 -11.51 5.58
N ASN A 24 2.16 -11.32 6.59
CA ASN A 24 0.85 -11.96 6.69
C ASN A 24 -0.18 -10.98 7.23
N GLN A 25 -1.05 -10.50 6.36
CA GLN A 25 -2.16 -9.62 6.74
C GLN A 25 -3.45 -10.44 6.89
N THR A 26 -3.92 -10.57 8.13
CA THR A 26 -5.11 -11.38 8.45
C THR A 26 -6.44 -10.63 8.31
N SER A 27 -6.41 -9.29 8.30
CA SER A 27 -7.59 -8.42 8.23
C SER A 27 -7.33 -7.18 7.38
N GLY A 28 -6.94 -7.40 6.10
CA GLY A 28 -6.70 -6.33 5.16
C GLY A 28 -7.96 -5.53 4.87
N LYS A 29 -7.86 -4.20 4.91
CA LYS A 29 -8.97 -3.30 4.61
C LYS A 29 -8.73 -2.59 3.28
N GLY A 30 -9.77 -2.52 2.47
CA GLY A 30 -9.86 -1.68 1.28
C GLY A 30 -10.83 -0.52 1.48
N THR A 31 -11.10 0.21 0.42
CA THR A 31 -12.10 1.30 0.42
C THR A 31 -13.53 0.75 0.54
N HIS A 32 -14.43 1.56 1.13
CA HIS A 32 -15.88 1.24 1.24
C HIS A 32 -16.19 -0.09 1.94
N GLY A 33 -15.39 -0.46 2.97
CA GLY A 33 -15.62 -1.69 3.72
C GLY A 33 -15.19 -2.98 3.01
N LYS A 34 -14.58 -2.87 1.84
CA LYS A 34 -14.04 -4.02 1.10
C LYS A 34 -12.83 -4.60 1.83
N GLN A 35 -12.60 -5.89 1.63
CA GLN A 35 -11.43 -6.58 2.17
C GLN A 35 -10.29 -6.59 1.15
N TRP A 36 -9.05 -6.35 1.60
CA TRP A 36 -7.85 -6.66 0.85
C TRP A 36 -7.36 -8.05 1.24
N ILE A 37 -7.19 -8.92 0.27
CA ILE A 37 -6.68 -10.28 0.47
C ILE A 37 -5.27 -10.34 -0.11
N SER A 38 -4.31 -10.81 0.68
CA SER A 38 -2.93 -11.04 0.26
C SER A 38 -2.51 -12.47 0.58
N THR A 39 -1.62 -13.01 -0.25
CA THR A 39 -1.01 -14.32 0.00
C THR A 39 0.19 -14.13 0.93
N PRO A 40 0.21 -14.80 2.10
CA PRO A 40 1.31 -14.68 3.06
C PRO A 40 2.67 -14.96 2.42
N TYR A 41 3.67 -14.12 2.72
CA TYR A 41 5.04 -14.21 2.24
C TYR A 41 5.22 -14.09 0.71
N LYS A 42 4.15 -13.84 -0.05
CA LYS A 42 4.18 -13.71 -1.51
C LYS A 42 3.90 -12.29 -1.99
N ASP A 43 3.03 -11.59 -1.30
CA ASP A 43 2.60 -10.25 -1.68
C ASP A 43 3.27 -9.16 -0.83
N LEU A 44 3.20 -7.92 -1.26
CA LEU A 44 3.63 -6.77 -0.48
C LEU A 44 2.42 -6.08 0.13
N THR A 45 2.45 -5.94 1.46
CA THR A 45 1.47 -5.14 2.20
C THR A 45 2.23 -4.28 3.20
N PHE A 46 2.16 -2.97 3.02
CA PHE A 46 2.87 -2.03 3.87
C PHE A 46 2.12 -0.71 4.01
N SER A 47 2.48 0.05 5.03
CA SER A 47 1.95 1.38 5.29
C SER A 47 3.07 2.35 5.63
N ILE A 48 2.96 3.58 5.12
CA ILE A 48 3.84 4.70 5.47
C ILE A 48 3.06 5.60 6.42
N ILE A 49 3.62 5.86 7.60
CA ILE A 49 3.02 6.75 8.59
C ILE A 49 3.37 8.18 8.22
N LEU A 50 2.35 8.98 7.93
CA LEU A 50 2.46 10.39 7.56
C LEU A 50 2.33 11.30 8.77
N GLY A 51 2.85 12.51 8.68
CA GLY A 51 2.80 13.50 9.76
C GLY A 51 1.38 13.91 10.15
N SER A 52 1.22 14.32 11.41
CA SER A 52 -0.09 14.71 11.96
C SER A 52 -0.56 16.11 11.52
N ASN A 53 0.34 16.94 11.02
CA ASN A 53 0.06 18.35 10.70
C ASN A 53 -0.40 18.55 9.25
N ASN A 54 -0.31 17.52 8.42
CA ASN A 54 -0.65 17.59 7.01
C ASN A 54 -1.97 16.86 6.75
N ASN A 55 -2.83 17.49 5.98
CA ASN A 55 -4.08 16.85 5.52
C ASN A 55 -3.88 16.33 4.09
N PHE A 56 -3.21 15.20 3.99
CA PHE A 56 -3.04 14.52 2.71
C PHE A 56 -4.40 14.05 2.18
N GLY A 57 -4.58 14.17 0.87
CA GLY A 57 -5.84 13.82 0.21
C GLY A 57 -5.62 13.07 -1.09
N GLN A 58 -6.61 13.17 -1.99
CA GLN A 58 -6.60 12.50 -3.28
C GLN A 58 -5.36 12.84 -4.14
N LYS A 59 -4.78 14.03 -3.96
CA LYS A 59 -3.57 14.43 -4.68
C LYS A 59 -2.39 13.49 -4.39
N LEU A 60 -2.16 13.15 -3.10
CA LEU A 60 -1.12 12.19 -2.73
C LEU A 60 -1.40 10.81 -3.32
N ILE A 61 -2.65 10.34 -3.25
CA ILE A 61 -3.04 9.05 -3.85
C ILE A 61 -2.73 9.04 -5.34
N ASN A 62 -3.07 10.10 -6.07
CA ASN A 62 -2.81 10.20 -7.50
C ASN A 62 -1.31 10.14 -7.83
N GLU A 63 -0.47 10.86 -7.07
CA GLU A 63 0.98 10.82 -7.23
C GLU A 63 1.54 9.42 -6.94
N CYS A 64 1.06 8.77 -5.88
CA CYS A 64 1.43 7.38 -5.59
C CYS A 64 0.99 6.41 -6.69
N CYS A 65 -0.17 6.60 -7.28
CA CYS A 65 -0.61 5.81 -8.43
C CYS A 65 0.37 5.95 -9.61
N LEU A 66 0.81 7.18 -9.92
CA LEU A 66 1.79 7.43 -10.97
C LEU A 66 3.13 6.77 -10.67
N VAL A 67 3.59 6.84 -9.42
CA VAL A 67 4.80 6.13 -8.99
C VAL A 67 4.66 4.62 -9.18
N MET A 68 3.55 4.03 -8.78
CA MET A 68 3.34 2.58 -8.94
C MET A 68 3.31 2.17 -10.42
N VAL A 69 2.68 2.95 -11.30
CA VAL A 69 2.71 2.73 -12.75
C VAL A 69 4.13 2.82 -13.27
N HIS A 70 4.91 3.81 -12.84
CA HIS A 70 6.31 3.96 -13.21
C HIS A 70 7.15 2.75 -12.76
N VAL A 71 7.06 2.35 -11.50
CA VAL A 71 7.80 1.19 -10.96
C VAL A 71 7.46 -0.09 -11.74
N LEU A 72 6.18 -0.33 -12.04
CA LEU A 72 5.76 -1.47 -12.84
C LEU A 72 6.35 -1.42 -14.26
N SER A 73 6.47 -0.22 -14.84
CA SER A 73 7.08 -0.03 -16.17
C SER A 73 8.56 -0.39 -16.20
N LEU A 74 9.30 -0.20 -15.11
CA LEU A 74 10.70 -0.60 -14.98
C LEU A 74 10.89 -2.13 -15.06
N TYR A 75 9.83 -2.88 -14.72
CA TYR A 75 9.77 -4.33 -14.89
C TYR A 75 9.18 -4.74 -16.25
N GLY A 76 8.93 -3.79 -17.15
CA GLY A 76 8.39 -4.06 -18.49
C GLY A 76 6.87 -4.25 -18.54
N MET A 77 6.14 -3.97 -17.45
CA MET A 77 4.69 -4.12 -17.38
C MET A 77 3.97 -2.82 -17.73
N LYS A 78 2.94 -2.91 -18.59
CA LYS A 78 2.08 -1.78 -18.96
C LYS A 78 0.88 -1.70 -18.02
N ALA A 79 0.98 -0.87 -16.99
CA ALA A 79 -0.08 -0.66 -16.02
C ALA A 79 -0.88 0.60 -16.32
N SER A 80 -2.12 0.63 -15.87
CA SER A 80 -3.03 1.79 -15.95
C SER A 80 -3.66 2.10 -14.60
N ILE A 81 -3.96 3.38 -14.37
CA ILE A 81 -4.65 3.83 -13.17
C ILE A 81 -6.15 3.68 -13.38
N LYS A 82 -6.81 2.99 -12.46
CA LYS A 82 -8.27 3.01 -12.30
C LYS A 82 -8.61 3.86 -11.08
N SER A 83 -9.04 5.08 -11.38
CA SER A 83 -9.40 6.05 -10.34
C SER A 83 -10.41 5.46 -9.35
N PRO A 84 -10.31 5.81 -8.05
CA PRO A 84 -9.41 6.84 -7.52
C PRO A 84 -8.05 6.31 -7.02
N ASN A 85 -7.83 5.00 -6.86
CA ASN A 85 -6.74 4.48 -6.03
C ASN A 85 -6.25 3.07 -6.41
N ASP A 86 -6.59 2.57 -7.59
CA ASP A 86 -6.28 1.22 -8.02
C ASP A 86 -5.40 1.21 -9.27
N ILE A 87 -4.50 0.23 -9.37
CA ILE A 87 -3.66 -0.01 -10.54
C ILE A 87 -4.04 -1.34 -11.16
N TYR A 88 -4.16 -1.33 -12.49
CA TYR A 88 -4.59 -2.45 -13.29
C TYR A 88 -3.60 -2.78 -14.40
N ILE A 89 -3.50 -4.07 -14.75
CA ILE A 89 -2.86 -4.58 -15.96
C ILE A 89 -3.89 -5.46 -16.67
N ASN A 90 -4.16 -5.21 -17.95
CA ASN A 90 -5.13 -5.99 -18.75
C ASN A 90 -6.49 -6.17 -18.05
N ASN A 91 -7.04 -5.10 -17.47
CA ASN A 91 -8.30 -5.09 -16.71
C ASN A 91 -8.29 -5.95 -15.43
N LYS A 92 -7.11 -6.35 -14.94
CA LYS A 92 -6.95 -7.09 -13.69
C LYS A 92 -6.23 -6.21 -12.67
N LYS A 93 -6.75 -6.17 -11.45
CA LYS A 93 -6.16 -5.36 -10.37
C LYS A 93 -4.85 -5.98 -9.88
N ILE A 94 -3.81 -5.15 -9.75
CA ILE A 94 -2.51 -5.56 -9.23
C ILE A 94 -2.13 -4.79 -7.95
N VAL A 95 -2.55 -3.51 -7.83
CA VAL A 95 -2.25 -2.67 -6.66
C VAL A 95 -3.51 -1.96 -6.18
N GLY A 96 -3.66 -1.83 -4.87
CA GLY A 96 -4.62 -0.95 -4.21
C GLY A 96 -3.90 0.00 -3.25
N ILE A 97 -4.31 1.27 -3.25
CA ILE A 97 -3.75 2.31 -2.37
C ILE A 97 -4.87 2.82 -1.48
N LEU A 98 -4.59 2.95 -0.18
CA LEU A 98 -5.55 3.44 0.81
C LEU A 98 -4.90 4.50 1.68
N LEU A 99 -5.51 5.66 1.78
CA LEU A 99 -5.17 6.69 2.76
C LEU A 99 -6.20 6.63 3.88
N SER A 100 -5.76 6.45 5.11
CA SER A 100 -6.62 6.33 6.28
C SER A 100 -6.13 7.18 7.45
N ASN A 101 -7.07 7.63 8.29
CA ASN A 101 -6.74 8.32 9.52
C ASN A 101 -6.51 7.31 10.65
N ILE A 102 -5.46 7.52 11.41
CA ILE A 102 -5.10 6.73 12.59
C ILE A 102 -5.14 7.64 13.80
N GLN A 103 -5.92 7.28 14.81
CA GLN A 103 -5.92 7.98 16.09
C GLN A 103 -4.88 7.37 17.02
N SER A 104 -4.02 8.21 17.60
CA SER A 104 -3.14 7.77 18.67
C SER A 104 -3.95 7.58 19.94
N ARG A 105 -3.85 6.41 20.56
CA ARG A 105 -4.41 6.16 21.89
C ARG A 105 -3.37 6.61 22.93
N GLY A 106 -3.50 7.83 23.44
CA GLY A 106 -2.58 8.37 24.44
C GLY A 106 -2.92 9.83 24.81
N LEU A 107 -2.11 10.44 25.68
CA LEU A 107 -2.35 11.76 26.25
C LEU A 107 -2.47 12.91 25.22
N GLU A 108 -2.03 12.72 23.98
CA GLU A 108 -2.00 13.79 22.98
C GLU A 108 -3.16 13.77 21.98
N ASN A 109 -3.98 12.72 21.94
CA ASN A 109 -5.17 12.58 21.07
C ASN A 109 -4.95 13.06 19.61
N LYS A 110 -3.74 12.81 19.05
CA LYS A 110 -3.38 13.26 17.71
C LYS A 110 -3.88 12.29 16.66
N THR A 111 -4.35 12.83 15.54
CA THR A 111 -4.70 12.06 14.35
C THR A 111 -3.51 12.07 13.39
N TYR A 112 -3.09 10.90 12.96
CA TYR A 112 -2.09 10.68 11.90
C TYR A 112 -2.77 10.12 10.68
N GLN A 113 -2.08 10.18 9.54
CA GLN A 113 -2.53 9.48 8.34
C GLN A 113 -1.58 8.31 8.03
N ALA A 114 -2.13 7.23 7.49
CA ALA A 114 -1.36 6.12 6.95
C ALA A 114 -1.67 5.96 5.47
N LEU A 115 -0.64 6.02 4.66
CA LEU A 115 -0.68 5.64 3.26
C LEU A 115 -0.38 4.13 3.19
N SER A 116 -1.39 3.32 2.92
CA SER A 116 -1.28 1.87 2.86
C SER A 116 -1.31 1.40 1.41
N ILE A 117 -0.42 0.49 1.06
CA ILE A 117 -0.30 -0.09 -0.28
C ILE A 117 -0.33 -1.60 -0.17
N GLY A 118 -1.26 -2.21 -0.89
CA GLY A 118 -1.31 -3.64 -1.14
C GLY A 118 -0.98 -3.93 -2.59
N MET A 119 -0.03 -4.83 -2.84
CA MET A 119 0.42 -5.22 -4.17
C MET A 119 0.54 -6.72 -4.27
N ASN A 120 -0.10 -7.31 -5.28
CA ASN A 120 0.05 -8.72 -5.60
C ASN A 120 1.39 -8.91 -6.32
N VAL A 121 2.32 -9.67 -5.71
CA VAL A 121 3.68 -9.81 -6.24
C VAL A 121 3.94 -11.23 -6.73
N ASN A 122 4.16 -12.17 -5.84
CA ASN A 122 4.53 -13.55 -6.17
C ASN A 122 3.39 -14.54 -5.92
N SER A 123 2.16 -14.05 -5.77
CA SER A 123 0.97 -14.91 -5.70
C SER A 123 0.65 -15.51 -7.06
N ALA A 124 0.57 -16.84 -7.11
CA ALA A 124 0.25 -17.63 -8.31
C ALA A 124 -1.26 -17.83 -8.50
N ILE A 125 -2.06 -17.49 -7.49
CA ILE A 125 -3.51 -17.69 -7.49
C ILE A 125 -4.15 -16.50 -8.19
N ASP A 126 -5.07 -16.80 -9.12
CA ASP A 126 -6.03 -15.81 -9.63
C ASP A 126 -6.92 -15.42 -8.44
N ILE A 127 -6.46 -14.43 -7.67
CA ILE A 127 -7.13 -13.97 -6.46
C ILE A 127 -8.41 -13.31 -6.93
N LYS A 128 -9.46 -14.10 -7.02
CA LYS A 128 -10.83 -13.60 -7.12
C LYS A 128 -11.08 -12.88 -5.80
N THR A 129 -10.82 -11.59 -5.76
CA THR A 129 -11.29 -10.74 -4.68
C THR A 129 -12.79 -10.92 -4.66
N ILE A 130 -13.29 -11.68 -3.71
CA ILE A 130 -14.71 -11.83 -3.46
C ILE A 130 -15.15 -10.51 -2.83
N ASP A 131 -15.34 -9.53 -3.69
CA ASP A 131 -16.12 -8.37 -3.36
C ASP A 131 -17.57 -8.86 -3.31
N VAL A 132 -18.23 -8.73 -2.17
CA VAL A 132 -19.65 -9.04 -2.05
C VAL A 132 -20.37 -8.06 -2.98
N GLY A 133 -20.54 -8.44 -4.26
CA GLY A 133 -21.23 -7.67 -5.28
C GLY A 133 -20.47 -7.37 -6.59
N ALA A 134 -19.15 -7.44 -6.67
CA ALA A 134 -18.41 -7.27 -7.92
C ALA A 134 -17.21 -8.22 -7.99
N LYS A 135 -17.20 -9.10 -8.97
CA LYS A 135 -16.02 -9.95 -9.28
C LYS A 135 -14.94 -9.08 -9.91
N VAL A 136 -14.03 -8.54 -9.12
CA VAL A 136 -12.84 -7.86 -9.62
C VAL A 136 -11.79 -8.93 -9.90
N SER A 137 -11.44 -9.11 -11.16
CA SER A 137 -10.32 -9.96 -11.57
C SER A 137 -9.01 -9.34 -11.09
N SER A 138 -8.10 -10.15 -10.54
CA SER A 138 -6.79 -9.71 -10.04
C SER A 138 -5.66 -10.39 -10.80
N THR A 139 -4.48 -9.76 -10.82
CA THR A 139 -3.23 -10.33 -11.32
C THR A 139 -2.11 -10.05 -10.35
N SER A 140 -0.92 -10.60 -10.61
CA SER A 140 0.30 -10.38 -9.83
C SER A 140 1.50 -10.17 -10.74
N VAL A 141 2.61 -9.68 -10.19
CA VAL A 141 3.87 -9.54 -10.93
C VAL A 141 4.32 -10.90 -11.48
N LEU A 142 4.20 -11.96 -10.67
CA LEU A 142 4.50 -13.33 -11.10
C LEU A 142 3.69 -13.76 -12.33
N LEU A 143 2.38 -13.50 -12.32
CA LEU A 143 1.49 -13.88 -13.43
C LEU A 143 1.77 -13.09 -14.71
N GLU A 144 2.16 -11.81 -14.58
CA GLU A 144 2.46 -10.95 -15.73
C GLU A 144 3.86 -11.21 -16.31
N LEU A 145 4.86 -11.53 -15.46
CA LEU A 145 6.25 -11.76 -15.89
C LEU A 145 6.60 -13.24 -16.12
N GLY A 146 5.80 -14.16 -15.61
CA GLY A 146 6.09 -15.59 -15.61
C GLY A 146 7.23 -16.03 -14.68
N LYS A 147 7.68 -15.15 -13.77
CA LYS A 147 8.75 -15.41 -12.79
C LYS A 147 8.56 -14.62 -11.51
N GLU A 148 9.02 -15.18 -10.39
CA GLU A 148 9.07 -14.46 -9.12
C GLU A 148 10.07 -13.30 -9.18
N VAL A 149 9.81 -12.26 -8.39
CA VAL A 149 10.70 -11.11 -8.19
C VAL A 149 11.07 -11.00 -6.71
N ASP A 150 12.20 -10.36 -6.44
CA ASP A 150 12.63 -10.02 -5.09
C ASP A 150 11.70 -8.93 -4.52
N ARG A 151 10.91 -9.30 -3.49
CA ARG A 151 9.96 -8.40 -2.84
C ARG A 151 10.65 -7.27 -2.09
N GLU A 152 11.83 -7.50 -1.50
CA GLU A 152 12.58 -6.49 -0.76
C GLU A 152 13.14 -5.45 -1.71
N ALA A 153 13.72 -5.88 -2.82
CA ALA A 153 14.22 -4.99 -3.88
C ALA A 153 13.08 -4.17 -4.49
N LEU A 154 11.91 -4.79 -4.74
CA LEU A 154 10.73 -4.11 -5.25
C LEU A 154 10.19 -3.08 -4.24
N LEU A 155 10.10 -3.44 -2.95
CA LEU A 155 9.67 -2.53 -1.89
C LEU A 155 10.60 -1.33 -1.79
N LYS A 156 11.91 -1.55 -1.78
CA LYS A 156 12.92 -0.48 -1.75
C LYS A 156 12.71 0.49 -2.91
N LEU A 157 12.56 -0.02 -4.12
CA LEU A 157 12.33 0.79 -5.31
C LEU A 157 11.03 1.61 -5.20
N ILE A 158 9.96 1.02 -4.67
CA ILE A 158 8.69 1.73 -4.45
C ILE A 158 8.89 2.87 -3.45
N ILE A 159 9.52 2.61 -2.29
CA ILE A 159 9.72 3.62 -1.25
C ILE A 159 10.59 4.78 -1.75
N GLU A 160 11.70 4.49 -2.45
CA GLU A 160 12.60 5.50 -3.02
C GLU A 160 11.88 6.43 -4.03
N ASN A 161 10.86 5.94 -4.72
CA ASN A 161 10.08 6.73 -5.68
C ASN A 161 8.85 7.42 -5.05
N ILE A 162 8.30 6.90 -3.95
CA ILE A 162 7.17 7.53 -3.24
C ILE A 162 7.63 8.67 -2.34
N ASP A 163 8.79 8.55 -1.69
CA ASP A 163 9.28 9.51 -0.71
C ASP A 163 9.29 10.96 -1.23
N PRO A 164 9.78 11.27 -2.44
CA PRO A 164 9.72 12.62 -3.00
C PRO A 164 8.28 13.16 -3.15
N ALA A 165 7.31 12.29 -3.46
CA ALA A 165 5.90 12.68 -3.60
C ALA A 165 5.29 13.07 -2.25
N ILE A 166 5.66 12.39 -1.18
CA ILE A 166 5.25 12.71 0.19
C ILE A 166 5.88 14.04 0.62
N GLN A 167 7.20 14.17 0.50
CA GLN A 167 7.94 15.37 0.91
C GLN A 167 7.46 16.64 0.20
N LYS A 168 7.16 16.56 -1.09
CA LYS A 168 6.62 17.67 -1.87
C LYS A 168 5.30 18.18 -1.31
N GLN A 169 4.47 17.33 -0.72
CA GLN A 169 3.19 17.72 -0.15
C GLN A 169 3.30 18.16 1.32
N GLU A 170 4.35 17.77 2.03
CA GLU A 170 4.65 18.25 3.38
C GLU A 170 5.16 19.70 3.39
N CYS A 171 5.68 20.19 2.26
CA CYS A 171 6.21 21.55 2.10
C CYS A 171 5.15 22.58 1.63
N LEU A 172 3.92 22.20 1.41
CA LEU A 172 2.80 23.05 0.97
C LEU A 172 1.85 23.36 2.10
#